data_f511514c884bb87ce29f6244cb2ce29b
#
_entry.id   f511514c884bb87ce29f6244cb2ce29b
#
_cell.length_a   1.000
_cell.length_b   1.000
_cell.length_c   1.000
_cell.angle_alpha   90.00
_cell.angle_beta   90.00
_cell.angle_gamma   90.00
#
_symmetry.space_group_name_H-M   'P 1'
#
loop_
_entity.id
_entity.type
_entity.pdbx_description
1 polymer ?
#
loop_
_entity_poly.entity_id
_entity_poly.type
_entity_poly.pdbx_seq_one_letter_code
_entity_poly.pdbx_strand_id
1 'polypeptide(L)'
;MINAVGLQNPGVEKVISEELPKLKKCFHKPVMANVSGFSVADYAYTCEKLDKENQVGWLEVNVSCPNVHGGGMSFGTQPEAAAEVTRAVKAVTKKPVIIKLSPNVTDIVSIAKACEDAGADGISLINTLLGMRINLRTRKPIITNTMGGFSGPAIFPVALRMVYQVASAVNIPVVGMGGVSSAEDVIEMMLAGATAVEVGAANLVNPYVCRDIIRDLPEVMAKYQINNLNEIIGGAK
;
A
#
# COMPACT_ATOMS: atom_id res chain seq x y z
N MET A 1 -11.80 -0.73 -11.22
CA MET A 1 -12.83 -0.82 -10.16
C MET A 1 -12.93 0.51 -9.44
N ILE A 2 -14.16 0.90 -8.99
CA ILE A 2 -14.35 2.04 -8.07
C ILE A 2 -15.04 1.51 -6.82
N ASN A 3 -14.54 1.86 -5.63
CA ASN A 3 -15.10 1.43 -4.35
C ASN A 3 -14.99 2.50 -3.26
N ALA A 4 -15.85 2.41 -2.26
CA ALA A 4 -15.83 3.20 -1.04
C ALA A 4 -16.18 2.31 0.17
N VAL A 5 -15.47 1.19 0.32
CA VAL A 5 -15.70 0.22 1.40
C VAL A 5 -15.45 0.83 2.79
N GLY A 6 -14.51 1.77 2.89
CA GLY A 6 -14.27 2.53 4.13
C GLY A 6 -13.50 1.76 5.19
N LEU A 7 -12.56 0.91 4.78
CA LEU A 7 -11.66 0.16 5.68
C LEU A 7 -12.42 -0.72 6.70
N GLN A 8 -13.58 -1.25 6.33
CA GLN A 8 -14.36 -2.11 7.21
C GLN A 8 -13.53 -3.29 7.72
N ASN A 9 -13.41 -3.41 9.04
CA ASN A 9 -12.67 -4.47 9.71
C ASN A 9 -13.24 -4.69 11.13
N PRO A 10 -12.91 -5.81 11.78
CA PRO A 10 -13.45 -6.13 13.11
C PRO A 10 -12.79 -5.38 14.28
N GLY A 11 -11.74 -4.59 14.02
CA GLY A 11 -10.90 -3.94 15.03
C GLY A 11 -9.71 -4.80 15.46
N VAL A 12 -8.65 -4.16 15.95
CA VAL A 12 -7.36 -4.80 16.27
C VAL A 12 -7.50 -5.93 17.30
N GLU A 13 -8.36 -5.76 18.30
CA GLU A 13 -8.57 -6.77 19.36
C GLU A 13 -9.10 -8.08 18.78
N LYS A 14 -10.08 -8.01 17.87
CA LYS A 14 -10.60 -9.22 17.21
C LYS A 14 -9.62 -9.77 16.16
N VAL A 15 -8.89 -8.93 15.48
CA VAL A 15 -7.82 -9.39 14.57
C VAL A 15 -6.83 -10.26 15.34
N ILE A 16 -6.38 -9.81 16.52
CA ILE A 16 -5.42 -10.55 17.37
C ILE A 16 -6.05 -11.81 17.95
N SER A 17 -7.26 -11.72 18.50
CA SER A 17 -7.88 -12.85 19.22
C SER A 17 -8.50 -13.91 18.30
N GLU A 18 -8.94 -13.53 17.10
CA GLU A 18 -9.70 -14.41 16.21
C GLU A 18 -9.02 -14.62 14.84
N GLU A 19 -8.66 -13.54 14.13
CA GLU A 19 -8.25 -13.64 12.72
C GLU A 19 -6.81 -14.13 12.54
N LEU A 20 -5.85 -13.63 13.33
CA LEU A 20 -4.48 -14.12 13.30
C LEU A 20 -4.38 -15.61 13.68
N PRO A 21 -5.07 -16.11 14.73
CA PRO A 21 -5.13 -17.55 15.01
C PRO A 21 -5.73 -18.39 13.88
N LYS A 22 -6.76 -17.89 13.17
CA LYS A 22 -7.32 -18.57 11.98
C LYS A 22 -6.30 -18.62 10.85
N LEU A 23 -5.67 -17.48 10.54
CA LEU A 23 -4.64 -17.37 9.50
C LEU A 23 -3.47 -18.32 9.79
N LYS A 24 -3.01 -18.40 11.03
CA LYS A 24 -1.91 -19.28 11.44
C LYS A 24 -2.15 -20.75 11.14
N LYS A 25 -3.41 -21.20 11.05
CA LYS A 25 -3.74 -22.59 10.70
C LYS A 25 -3.42 -22.95 9.24
N CYS A 26 -3.41 -21.98 8.34
CA CYS A 26 -3.20 -22.18 6.91
C CYS A 26 -1.98 -21.44 6.34
N PHE A 27 -1.40 -20.49 7.06
CA PHE A 27 -0.23 -19.73 6.63
C PHE A 27 0.73 -19.49 7.78
N HIS A 28 1.98 -19.95 7.62
CA HIS A 28 2.96 -19.99 8.72
C HIS A 28 4.09 -18.96 8.62
N LYS A 29 4.15 -18.21 7.50
CA LYS A 29 5.12 -17.12 7.34
C LYS A 29 4.60 -15.84 8.00
N PRO A 30 5.50 -14.93 8.41
CA PRO A 30 5.08 -13.60 8.84
C PRO A 30 4.29 -12.87 7.76
N VAL A 31 3.32 -12.08 8.19
CA VAL A 31 2.49 -11.24 7.30
C VAL A 31 2.73 -9.77 7.58
N MET A 32 2.45 -8.92 6.60
CA MET A 32 2.39 -7.48 6.76
C MET A 32 0.97 -7.10 7.17
N ALA A 33 0.83 -6.41 8.30
CA ALA A 33 -0.46 -5.91 8.76
C ALA A 33 -0.67 -4.47 8.25
N ASN A 34 -1.73 -4.26 7.46
CA ASN A 34 -2.14 -2.92 7.05
C ASN A 34 -2.91 -2.25 8.20
N VAL A 35 -2.39 -1.13 8.69
CA VAL A 35 -2.91 -0.38 9.84
C VAL A 35 -3.50 0.94 9.37
N SER A 36 -4.70 1.25 9.86
CA SER A 36 -5.35 2.54 9.67
C SER A 36 -5.86 3.10 10.99
N GLY A 37 -6.08 4.40 11.06
CA GLY A 37 -6.60 5.11 12.24
C GLY A 37 -7.28 6.41 11.84
N PHE A 38 -8.06 6.97 12.77
CA PHE A 38 -8.71 8.27 12.61
C PHE A 38 -7.95 9.38 13.36
N SER A 39 -6.99 8.99 14.20
CA SER A 39 -6.10 9.89 14.95
C SER A 39 -4.70 9.30 15.03
N VAL A 40 -3.70 10.12 15.32
CA VAL A 40 -2.33 9.66 15.58
C VAL A 40 -2.29 8.62 16.70
N ALA A 41 -3.12 8.79 17.72
CA ALA A 41 -3.25 7.86 18.85
C ALA A 41 -3.79 6.49 18.41
N ASP A 42 -4.75 6.43 17.46
CA ASP A 42 -5.29 5.17 16.95
C ASP A 42 -4.22 4.37 16.20
N TYR A 43 -3.40 5.05 15.38
CA TYR A 43 -2.27 4.41 14.69
C TYR A 43 -1.28 3.83 15.69
N ALA A 44 -0.86 4.62 16.68
CA ALA A 44 0.08 4.18 17.71
C ALA A 44 -0.48 3.01 18.53
N TYR A 45 -1.72 3.11 18.98
CA TYR A 45 -2.40 2.03 19.73
C TYR A 45 -2.44 0.71 18.94
N THR A 46 -2.88 0.78 17.68
CA THR A 46 -3.00 -0.41 16.82
C THR A 46 -1.63 -1.05 16.57
N CYS A 47 -0.61 -0.23 16.28
CA CYS A 47 0.75 -0.71 16.06
C CYS A 47 1.36 -1.32 17.32
N GLU A 48 1.17 -0.71 18.51
CA GLU A 48 1.63 -1.26 19.80
C GLU A 48 1.02 -2.64 20.09
N LYS A 49 -0.26 -2.83 19.77
CA LYS A 49 -0.92 -4.13 19.93
C LYS A 49 -0.33 -5.18 18.98
N LEU A 50 -0.17 -4.85 17.70
CA LEU A 50 0.35 -5.76 16.69
C LEU A 50 1.85 -6.02 16.84
N ASP A 51 2.60 -5.15 17.53
CA ASP A 51 4.02 -5.36 17.82
C ASP A 51 4.27 -6.66 18.60
N LYS A 52 3.32 -7.05 19.44
CA LYS A 52 3.37 -8.25 20.30
C LYS A 52 3.07 -9.55 19.56
N GLU A 53 2.56 -9.46 18.33
CA GLU A 53 2.10 -10.60 17.55
C GLU A 53 3.22 -11.20 16.67
N ASN A 54 3.69 -12.40 16.98
CA ASN A 54 4.79 -13.04 16.26
C ASN A 54 4.49 -13.35 14.79
N GLN A 55 3.21 -13.46 14.41
CA GLN A 55 2.81 -13.71 13.03
C GLN A 55 2.85 -12.43 12.17
N VAL A 56 2.85 -11.26 12.80
CA VAL A 56 3.01 -9.97 12.13
C VAL A 56 4.50 -9.65 12.03
N GLY A 57 5.03 -9.58 10.81
CA GLY A 57 6.45 -9.26 10.56
C GLY A 57 6.70 -7.80 10.26
N TRP A 58 5.72 -7.12 9.67
CA TRP A 58 5.80 -5.72 9.23
C TRP A 58 4.49 -5.00 9.50
N LEU A 59 4.57 -3.69 9.68
CA LEU A 59 3.41 -2.81 9.82
C LEU A 59 3.35 -1.86 8.62
N GLU A 60 2.31 -1.99 7.80
CA GLU A 60 2.02 -1.04 6.72
C GLU A 60 1.01 -0.01 7.22
N VAL A 61 1.48 1.19 7.48
CA VAL A 61 0.68 2.29 8.04
C VAL A 61 0.03 3.08 6.90
N ASN A 62 -1.29 2.92 6.75
CA ASN A 62 -2.07 3.54 5.70
C ASN A 62 -2.49 4.96 6.09
N VAL A 63 -1.70 5.96 5.74
CA VAL A 63 -2.00 7.38 5.99
C VAL A 63 -2.97 7.99 4.97
N SER A 64 -3.40 7.21 3.97
CA SER A 64 -4.20 7.68 2.82
C SER A 64 -5.70 7.71 3.08
N CYS A 65 -6.20 7.46 4.31
CA CYS A 65 -7.63 7.34 4.57
C CYS A 65 -8.32 8.72 4.42
N PRO A 66 -9.22 8.90 3.43
CA PRO A 66 -9.85 10.20 3.16
C PRO A 66 -10.99 10.55 4.12
N ASN A 67 -11.38 9.64 5.01
CA ASN A 67 -12.59 9.74 5.81
C ASN A 67 -12.32 10.13 7.26
N VAL A 68 -11.82 11.35 7.47
CA VAL A 68 -11.94 11.97 8.79
C VAL A 68 -13.27 12.71 8.85
N HIS A 69 -14.29 12.11 9.46
CA HIS A 69 -15.51 12.82 9.81
C HIS A 69 -15.13 13.98 10.74
N GLY A 70 -15.27 15.21 10.26
CA GLY A 70 -14.97 16.40 11.07
C GLY A 70 -14.05 17.44 10.40
N GLY A 71 -13.79 17.33 9.09
CA GLY A 71 -13.06 18.37 8.35
C GLY A 71 -11.53 18.35 8.54
N GLY A 72 -10.99 17.24 9.06
CA GLY A 72 -9.54 17.03 9.15
C GLY A 72 -8.95 16.63 7.79
N MET A 73 -7.80 17.20 7.44
CA MET A 73 -7.02 16.76 6.28
C MET A 73 -6.58 15.31 6.47
N SER A 74 -6.59 14.52 5.38
CA SER A 74 -5.98 13.20 5.36
C SER A 74 -4.51 13.31 5.78
N PHE A 75 -4.06 12.47 6.72
CA PHE A 75 -2.66 12.44 7.17
C PHE A 75 -1.65 12.28 6.03
N GLY A 76 -2.05 11.64 4.93
CA GLY A 76 -1.20 11.40 3.77
C GLY A 76 -1.20 12.51 2.72
N THR A 77 -1.80 13.68 2.98
CA THR A 77 -1.82 14.80 2.02
C THR A 77 -0.80 15.91 2.35
N GLN A 78 -0.24 15.89 3.55
CA GLN A 78 0.75 16.86 4.02
C GLN A 78 1.97 16.14 4.60
N PRO A 79 3.19 16.56 4.26
CA PRO A 79 4.43 15.94 4.74
C PRO A 79 4.52 15.88 6.26
N GLU A 80 4.17 16.98 6.94
CA GLU A 80 4.25 17.10 8.40
C GLU A 80 3.30 16.15 9.12
N ALA A 81 2.08 15.99 8.62
CA ALA A 81 1.07 15.09 9.19
C ALA A 81 1.47 13.61 9.01
N ALA A 82 2.02 13.24 7.84
CA ALA A 82 2.53 11.90 7.60
C ALA A 82 3.75 11.59 8.50
N ALA A 83 4.65 12.55 8.67
CA ALA A 83 5.80 12.45 9.56
C ALA A 83 5.39 12.33 11.04
N GLU A 84 4.34 13.03 11.48
CA GLU A 84 3.82 12.92 12.84
C GLU A 84 3.32 11.50 13.15
N VAL A 85 2.49 10.93 12.26
CA VAL A 85 2.03 9.53 12.38
C VAL A 85 3.22 8.58 12.39
N THR A 86 4.19 8.78 11.50
CA THR A 86 5.40 7.95 11.41
C THR A 86 6.16 7.94 12.73
N ARG A 87 6.46 9.10 13.31
CA ARG A 87 7.15 9.21 14.59
C ARG A 87 6.38 8.54 15.74
N ALA A 88 5.07 8.76 15.80
CA ALA A 88 4.22 8.18 16.84
C ALA A 88 4.21 6.65 16.78
N VAL A 89 4.11 6.08 15.58
CA VAL A 89 4.16 4.62 15.37
C VAL A 89 5.55 4.08 15.70
N LYS A 90 6.63 4.70 15.22
CA LYS A 90 8.00 4.26 15.49
C LYS A 90 8.35 4.28 16.99
N ALA A 91 7.69 5.14 17.77
CA ALA A 91 7.92 5.21 19.22
C ALA A 91 7.35 3.99 19.99
N VAL A 92 6.40 3.24 19.41
CA VAL A 92 5.66 2.16 20.11
C VAL A 92 5.90 0.77 19.54
N THR A 93 6.65 0.64 18.44
CA THR A 93 6.93 -0.67 17.81
C THR A 93 8.41 -0.86 17.52
N LYS A 94 8.85 -2.12 17.57
CA LYS A 94 10.17 -2.58 17.10
C LYS A 94 10.12 -3.21 15.72
N LYS A 95 8.92 -3.49 15.21
CA LYS A 95 8.75 -4.05 13.87
C LYS A 95 9.05 -2.99 12.80
N PRO A 96 9.50 -3.41 11.61
CA PRO A 96 9.64 -2.49 10.49
C PRO A 96 8.32 -1.81 10.15
N VAL A 97 8.36 -0.49 9.96
CA VAL A 97 7.21 0.37 9.63
C VAL A 97 7.34 0.86 8.20
N ILE A 98 6.35 0.52 7.39
CA ILE A 98 6.23 0.94 5.99
C ILE A 98 5.06 1.93 5.91
N ILE A 99 5.28 3.11 5.35
CA ILE A 99 4.23 4.13 5.23
C ILE A 99 3.59 4.06 3.84
N LYS A 100 2.27 3.80 3.80
CA LYS A 100 1.51 3.70 2.55
C LYS A 100 0.95 5.04 2.12
N LEU A 101 1.46 5.54 0.98
CA LEU A 101 1.19 6.88 0.49
C LEU A 101 -0.03 6.98 -0.44
N SER A 102 -0.68 8.15 -0.38
CA SER A 102 -1.79 8.53 -1.27
C SER A 102 -1.27 9.06 -2.60
N PRO A 103 -1.86 8.67 -3.75
CA PRO A 103 -1.57 9.28 -5.04
C PRO A 103 -2.29 10.61 -5.26
N ASN A 104 -3.24 10.98 -4.39
CA ASN A 104 -4.10 12.15 -4.56
C ASN A 104 -3.44 13.42 -4.01
N VAL A 105 -2.19 13.63 -4.41
CA VAL A 105 -1.32 14.74 -4.00
C VAL A 105 -0.55 15.29 -5.20
N THR A 106 -0.13 16.52 -5.10
CA THR A 106 0.69 17.15 -6.16
C THR A 106 2.13 16.68 -6.12
N ASP A 107 2.70 16.56 -4.92
CA ASP A 107 4.09 16.14 -4.69
C ASP A 107 4.15 14.99 -3.67
N ILE A 108 4.22 13.75 -4.20
CA ILE A 108 4.34 12.54 -3.37
C ILE A 108 5.75 12.37 -2.82
N VAL A 109 6.76 12.96 -3.48
CA VAL A 109 8.16 12.83 -3.09
C VAL A 109 8.43 13.57 -1.78
N SER A 110 7.87 14.77 -1.61
CA SER A 110 8.01 15.52 -0.36
C SER A 110 7.45 14.76 0.84
N ILE A 111 6.32 14.06 0.67
CA ILE A 111 5.71 13.24 1.72
C ILE A 111 6.57 12.02 2.02
N ALA A 112 7.09 11.33 0.99
CA ALA A 112 7.97 10.17 1.16
C ALA A 112 9.24 10.53 1.95
N LYS A 113 9.89 11.65 1.62
CA LYS A 113 11.07 12.15 2.35
C LYS A 113 10.76 12.49 3.80
N ALA A 114 9.64 13.16 4.05
CA ALA A 114 9.23 13.48 5.41
C ALA A 114 8.98 12.22 6.27
N CYS A 115 8.45 11.14 5.68
CA CYS A 115 8.31 9.85 6.34
C CYS A 115 9.67 9.17 6.59
N GLU A 116 10.60 9.20 5.62
CA GLU A 116 11.97 8.72 5.78
C GLU A 116 12.69 9.46 6.92
N ASP A 117 12.65 10.78 6.91
CA ASP A 117 13.25 11.64 7.95
C ASP A 117 12.62 11.39 9.34
N ALA A 118 11.35 10.98 9.38
CA ALA A 118 10.65 10.60 10.60
C ALA A 118 10.96 9.18 11.09
N GLY A 119 11.79 8.42 10.35
CA GLY A 119 12.28 7.10 10.72
C GLY A 119 11.46 5.93 10.16
N ALA A 120 10.71 6.10 9.08
CA ALA A 120 10.09 4.98 8.36
C ALA A 120 11.17 4.00 7.87
N ASP A 121 10.87 2.69 7.92
CA ASP A 121 11.77 1.64 7.42
C ASP A 121 11.52 1.33 5.94
N GLY A 122 10.43 1.82 5.37
CA GLY A 122 10.08 1.70 3.97
C GLY A 122 8.89 2.57 3.58
N ILE A 123 8.67 2.70 2.28
CA ILE A 123 7.52 3.40 1.71
C ILE A 123 6.76 2.42 0.82
N SER A 124 5.44 2.35 0.94
CA SER A 124 4.59 1.68 -0.05
C SER A 124 3.70 2.69 -0.78
N LEU A 125 3.53 2.51 -2.06
CA LEU A 125 2.70 3.35 -2.91
C LEU A 125 2.29 2.61 -4.20
N ILE A 126 1.09 2.88 -4.72
CA ILE A 126 0.14 3.93 -4.35
C ILE A 126 -1.14 3.33 -3.76
N ASN A 127 -1.83 4.08 -2.91
CA ASN A 127 -3.22 3.83 -2.59
C ASN A 127 -4.09 4.15 -3.84
N THR A 128 -5.41 4.08 -3.73
CA THR A 128 -6.34 4.31 -4.86
C THR A 128 -6.39 5.78 -5.27
N LEU A 129 -6.50 6.02 -6.58
CA LEU A 129 -6.85 7.34 -7.12
C LEU A 129 -8.31 7.68 -6.80
N LEU A 130 -8.63 8.96 -6.65
CA LEU A 130 -10.01 9.38 -6.49
C LEU A 130 -10.71 9.32 -7.86
N GLY A 131 -11.88 8.67 -7.92
CA GLY A 131 -12.65 8.51 -9.14
C GLY A 131 -14.16 8.56 -8.91
N MET A 132 -14.93 8.74 -9.99
CA MET A 132 -16.39 8.78 -9.96
C MET A 132 -16.99 8.18 -11.25
N ARG A 133 -18.19 7.61 -11.14
CA ARG A 133 -19.04 7.22 -12.29
C ARG A 133 -20.47 7.64 -12.03
N ILE A 134 -21.20 7.97 -13.12
CA ILE A 134 -22.60 8.37 -13.08
C ILE A 134 -23.45 7.27 -13.74
N ASN A 135 -24.55 6.90 -13.09
CA ASN A 135 -25.56 6.04 -13.66
C ASN A 135 -26.45 6.88 -14.60
N LEU A 136 -26.44 6.56 -15.88
CA LEU A 136 -27.15 7.34 -16.91
C LEU A 136 -28.68 7.26 -16.78
N ARG A 137 -29.23 6.18 -16.20
CA ARG A 137 -30.67 6.05 -15.96
C ARG A 137 -31.13 6.94 -14.82
N THR A 138 -30.45 6.87 -13.69
CA THR A 138 -30.83 7.62 -12.48
C THR A 138 -30.26 9.03 -12.45
N ARG A 139 -29.28 9.33 -13.30
CA ARG A 139 -28.50 10.58 -13.35
C ARG A 139 -27.85 10.92 -12.01
N LYS A 140 -27.49 9.88 -11.23
CA LYS A 140 -26.86 9.99 -9.90
C LYS A 140 -25.50 9.26 -9.90
N PRO A 141 -24.60 9.57 -8.97
CA PRO A 141 -23.39 8.79 -8.76
C PRO A 141 -23.71 7.31 -8.57
N ILE A 142 -22.83 6.42 -9.07
CA ILE A 142 -23.02 4.96 -8.97
C ILE A 142 -22.87 4.50 -7.51
N ILE A 143 -21.98 5.13 -6.75
CA ILE A 143 -21.76 4.82 -5.33
C ILE A 143 -22.33 5.95 -4.46
N THR A 144 -22.86 5.58 -3.29
CA THR A 144 -23.53 6.50 -2.37
C THR A 144 -22.61 7.63 -1.90
N ASN A 145 -21.32 7.34 -1.74
CA ASN A 145 -20.29 8.32 -1.34
C ASN A 145 -19.91 9.31 -2.45
N THR A 146 -20.59 9.30 -3.58
CA THR A 146 -20.33 10.14 -4.76
C THR A 146 -19.02 9.78 -5.45
N MET A 147 -17.89 9.85 -4.73
CA MET A 147 -16.53 9.52 -5.18
C MET A 147 -15.98 8.35 -4.39
N GLY A 148 -15.07 7.58 -4.99
CA GLY A 148 -14.41 6.46 -4.34
C GLY A 148 -13.04 6.18 -4.92
N GLY A 149 -12.35 5.21 -4.32
CA GLY A 149 -11.04 4.78 -4.76
C GLY A 149 -11.11 4.06 -6.10
N PHE A 150 -10.37 4.55 -7.08
CA PHE A 150 -10.19 3.95 -8.41
C PHE A 150 -8.94 3.11 -8.44
N SER A 151 -9.07 1.83 -8.82
CA SER A 151 -7.99 0.84 -8.89
C SER A 151 -8.15 -0.08 -10.11
N GLY A 152 -7.13 -0.92 -10.35
CA GLY A 152 -7.07 -1.85 -11.48
C GLY A 152 -6.06 -1.42 -12.54
N PRO A 153 -5.93 -2.15 -13.67
CA PRO A 153 -4.85 -1.95 -14.64
C PRO A 153 -4.74 -0.52 -15.20
N ALA A 154 -5.85 0.22 -15.29
CA ALA A 154 -5.84 1.59 -15.82
C ALA A 154 -5.03 2.59 -14.97
N ILE A 155 -4.74 2.29 -13.69
CA ILE A 155 -3.91 3.17 -12.86
C ILE A 155 -2.42 2.80 -12.89
N PHE A 156 -2.04 1.68 -13.51
CA PHE A 156 -0.66 1.18 -13.51
C PHE A 156 0.37 2.22 -13.98
N PRO A 157 0.18 2.95 -15.09
CA PRO A 157 1.17 3.95 -15.51
C PRO A 157 1.35 5.11 -14.52
N VAL A 158 0.31 5.44 -13.78
CA VAL A 158 0.38 6.48 -12.72
C VAL A 158 1.16 5.94 -11.52
N ALA A 159 0.87 4.71 -11.11
CA ALA A 159 1.59 4.04 -10.02
C ALA A 159 3.07 3.89 -10.35
N LEU A 160 3.39 3.37 -11.53
CA LEU A 160 4.76 3.18 -12.01
C LEU A 160 5.57 4.48 -11.98
N ARG A 161 5.01 5.59 -12.51
CA ARG A 161 5.63 6.91 -12.44
C ARG A 161 5.91 7.35 -11.01
N MET A 162 4.94 7.19 -10.10
CA MET A 162 5.11 7.61 -8.70
C MET A 162 6.15 6.76 -7.98
N VAL A 163 6.18 5.45 -8.22
CA VAL A 163 7.22 4.54 -7.70
C VAL A 163 8.60 5.00 -8.17
N TYR A 164 8.77 5.26 -9.47
CA TYR A 164 10.03 5.76 -10.02
C TYR A 164 10.48 7.06 -9.34
N GLN A 165 9.58 8.03 -9.17
CA GLN A 165 9.89 9.31 -8.53
C GLN A 165 10.31 9.15 -7.07
N VAL A 166 9.55 8.37 -6.29
CA VAL A 166 9.84 8.15 -4.86
C VAL A 166 11.12 7.34 -4.69
N ALA A 167 11.28 6.22 -5.40
CA ALA A 167 12.47 5.39 -5.32
C ALA A 167 13.75 6.09 -5.81
N SER A 168 13.64 7.17 -6.59
CA SER A 168 14.77 8.03 -6.97
C SER A 168 15.12 9.08 -5.91
N ALA A 169 14.27 9.26 -4.89
CA ALA A 169 14.36 10.36 -3.94
C ALA A 169 14.60 9.94 -2.48
N VAL A 170 14.31 8.68 -2.14
CA VAL A 170 14.52 8.10 -0.80
C VAL A 170 15.59 7.01 -0.83
N ASN A 171 16.21 6.72 0.33
CA ASN A 171 17.22 5.68 0.48
C ASN A 171 16.66 4.39 1.13
N ILE A 172 15.43 4.43 1.63
CA ILE A 172 14.75 3.28 2.21
C ILE A 172 14.00 2.46 1.15
N PRO A 173 13.74 1.16 1.39
CA PRO A 173 13.02 0.30 0.45
C PRO A 173 11.66 0.85 0.04
N VAL A 174 11.32 0.64 -1.24
CA VAL A 174 10.04 1.05 -1.81
C VAL A 174 9.26 -0.18 -2.24
N VAL A 175 8.00 -0.28 -1.80
CA VAL A 175 7.05 -1.31 -2.20
C VAL A 175 6.09 -0.72 -3.23
N GLY A 176 6.12 -1.24 -4.46
CA GLY A 176 5.28 -0.76 -5.55
C GLY A 176 3.93 -1.46 -5.62
N MET A 177 2.84 -0.70 -5.79
CA MET A 177 1.51 -1.25 -6.03
C MET A 177 0.67 -0.30 -6.87
N GLY A 178 -0.36 -0.85 -7.52
CA GLY A 178 -1.34 -0.10 -8.30
C GLY A 178 -1.44 -0.61 -9.73
N GLY A 179 -2.48 -1.40 -9.99
CA GLY A 179 -2.78 -1.94 -11.31
C GLY A 179 -1.98 -3.17 -11.73
N VAL A 180 -1.06 -3.66 -10.91
CA VAL A 180 -0.27 -4.87 -11.17
C VAL A 180 -1.18 -6.08 -11.36
N SER A 181 -0.99 -6.82 -12.46
CA SER A 181 -1.82 -7.96 -12.85
C SER A 181 -1.06 -9.06 -13.61
N SER A 182 0.21 -8.85 -13.93
CA SER A 182 1.07 -9.79 -14.68
C SER A 182 2.50 -9.82 -14.12
N ALA A 183 3.30 -10.80 -14.55
CA ALA A 183 4.71 -10.89 -14.24
C ALA A 183 5.51 -9.75 -14.88
N GLU A 184 5.13 -9.30 -16.07
CA GLU A 184 5.71 -8.13 -16.73
C GLU A 184 5.51 -6.86 -15.88
N ASP A 185 4.30 -6.64 -15.33
CA ASP A 185 4.03 -5.49 -14.46
C ASP A 185 4.95 -5.49 -13.22
N VAL A 186 5.24 -6.68 -12.66
CA VAL A 186 6.17 -6.82 -11.53
C VAL A 186 7.58 -6.38 -11.94
N ILE A 187 8.07 -6.83 -13.10
CA ILE A 187 9.39 -6.45 -13.61
C ILE A 187 9.45 -4.93 -13.86
N GLU A 188 8.42 -4.32 -14.45
CA GLU A 188 8.37 -2.88 -14.65
C GLU A 188 8.43 -2.10 -13.33
N MET A 189 7.67 -2.53 -12.30
CA MET A 189 7.74 -1.92 -10.97
C MET A 189 9.13 -2.02 -10.36
N MET A 190 9.82 -3.16 -10.51
CA MET A 190 11.17 -3.33 -10.00
C MET A 190 12.18 -2.47 -10.76
N LEU A 191 12.09 -2.41 -12.09
CA LEU A 191 12.89 -1.50 -12.92
C LEU A 191 12.69 -0.03 -12.52
N ALA A 192 11.48 0.37 -12.13
CA ALA A 192 11.20 1.70 -11.59
C ALA A 192 11.80 1.95 -10.21
N GLY A 193 12.25 0.90 -9.51
CA GLY A 193 12.94 0.98 -8.22
C GLY A 193 12.19 0.36 -7.03
N ALA A 194 11.07 -0.33 -7.27
CA ALA A 194 10.44 -1.11 -6.21
C ALA A 194 11.31 -2.30 -5.80
N THR A 195 11.47 -2.52 -4.50
CA THR A 195 12.16 -3.69 -3.91
C THR A 195 11.20 -4.85 -3.66
N ALA A 196 9.91 -4.57 -3.59
CA ALA A 196 8.83 -5.55 -3.52
C ALA A 196 7.60 -5.00 -4.23
N VAL A 197 6.65 -5.89 -4.59
CA VAL A 197 5.44 -5.52 -5.32
C VAL A 197 4.22 -6.12 -4.65
N GLU A 198 3.16 -5.33 -4.50
CA GLU A 198 1.87 -5.77 -4.00
C GLU A 198 0.82 -5.81 -5.12
N VAL A 199 -0.04 -6.82 -5.06
CA VAL A 199 -1.14 -7.03 -6.00
C VAL A 199 -2.47 -6.87 -5.27
N GLY A 200 -3.24 -5.85 -5.63
CA GLY A 200 -4.51 -5.54 -4.98
C GLY A 200 -5.72 -5.97 -5.81
N ALA A 201 -6.26 -5.08 -6.62
CA ALA A 201 -7.53 -5.24 -7.34
C ALA A 201 -7.59 -6.51 -8.23
N ALA A 202 -6.48 -6.97 -8.76
CA ALA A 202 -6.42 -8.17 -9.60
C ALA A 202 -6.86 -9.44 -8.84
N ASN A 203 -6.65 -9.53 -7.51
CA ASN A 203 -7.14 -10.64 -6.70
C ASN A 203 -8.67 -10.74 -6.65
N LEU A 204 -9.39 -9.63 -6.86
CA LEU A 204 -10.86 -9.61 -6.90
C LEU A 204 -11.41 -10.15 -8.24
N VAL A 205 -10.57 -10.18 -9.29
CA VAL A 205 -10.89 -10.76 -10.60
C VAL A 205 -10.45 -12.23 -10.66
N ASN A 206 -9.22 -12.51 -10.21
CA ASN A 206 -8.65 -13.84 -10.12
C ASN A 206 -8.00 -14.02 -8.74
N PRO A 207 -8.59 -14.78 -7.81
CA PRO A 207 -8.03 -14.98 -6.47
C PRO A 207 -6.69 -15.74 -6.48
N TYR A 208 -6.29 -16.30 -7.62
CA TYR A 208 -5.01 -17.00 -7.81
C TYR A 208 -3.95 -16.17 -8.52
N VAL A 209 -4.22 -14.89 -8.82
CA VAL A 209 -3.33 -14.04 -9.63
C VAL A 209 -1.90 -13.97 -9.08
N CYS A 210 -1.72 -13.86 -7.78
CA CYS A 210 -0.37 -13.84 -7.19
C CYS A 210 0.40 -15.14 -7.45
N ARG A 211 -0.27 -16.29 -7.33
CA ARG A 211 0.32 -17.60 -7.68
C ARG A 211 0.68 -17.66 -9.16
N ASP A 212 -0.21 -17.18 -10.02
CA ASP A 212 0.00 -17.20 -11.46
C ASP A 212 1.16 -16.29 -11.86
N ILE A 213 1.25 -15.08 -11.32
CA ILE A 213 2.39 -14.16 -11.49
C ILE A 213 3.70 -14.83 -11.06
N ILE A 214 3.75 -15.45 -9.87
CA ILE A 214 4.97 -16.13 -9.38
C ILE A 214 5.37 -17.30 -10.30
N ARG A 215 4.40 -18.05 -10.80
CA ARG A 215 4.64 -19.16 -11.76
C ARG A 215 5.22 -18.64 -13.07
N ASP A 216 4.72 -17.51 -13.57
CA ASP A 216 5.06 -16.98 -14.90
C ASP A 216 6.36 -16.14 -14.86
N LEU A 217 6.78 -15.65 -13.69
CA LEU A 217 8.01 -14.84 -13.51
C LEU A 217 9.26 -15.47 -14.13
N PRO A 218 9.59 -16.78 -13.96
CA PRO A 218 10.80 -17.35 -14.55
C PRO A 218 10.83 -17.28 -16.08
N GLU A 219 9.69 -17.48 -16.76
CA GLU A 219 9.60 -17.39 -18.22
C GLU A 219 9.79 -15.94 -18.68
N VAL A 220 9.14 -15.00 -18.01
CA VAL A 220 9.27 -13.56 -18.32
C VAL A 220 10.70 -13.07 -18.05
N MET A 221 11.33 -13.50 -16.96
CA MET A 221 12.74 -13.22 -16.69
C MET A 221 13.66 -13.75 -17.79
N ALA A 222 13.45 -14.99 -18.23
CA ALA A 222 14.23 -15.58 -19.33
C ALA A 222 14.05 -14.79 -20.64
N LYS A 223 12.82 -14.39 -20.98
CA LYS A 223 12.49 -13.57 -22.16
C LYS A 223 13.27 -12.24 -22.19
N TYR A 224 13.45 -11.61 -21.02
CA TYR A 224 14.15 -10.34 -20.90
C TYR A 224 15.60 -10.47 -20.42
N GLN A 225 16.16 -11.69 -20.38
CA GLN A 225 17.55 -12.00 -19.98
C GLN A 225 17.88 -11.53 -18.55
N ILE A 226 16.91 -11.64 -17.65
CA ILE A 226 17.05 -11.29 -16.23
C ILE A 226 17.41 -12.56 -15.47
N ASN A 227 18.60 -12.61 -14.84
CA ASN A 227 19.03 -13.75 -14.04
C ASN A 227 18.59 -13.67 -12.58
N ASN A 228 18.50 -12.44 -12.05
CA ASN A 228 18.09 -12.21 -10.67
C ASN A 228 17.29 -10.90 -10.59
N LEU A 229 16.13 -10.95 -9.94
CA LEU A 229 15.27 -9.77 -9.79
C LEU A 229 15.96 -8.61 -9.05
N ASN A 230 16.88 -8.90 -8.12
CA ASN A 230 17.60 -7.84 -7.41
C ASN A 230 18.50 -7.01 -8.33
N GLU A 231 18.95 -7.56 -9.46
CA GLU A 231 19.83 -6.87 -10.41
C GLU A 231 19.11 -5.79 -11.21
N ILE A 232 17.78 -5.88 -11.30
CA ILE A 232 16.97 -4.94 -12.08
C ILE A 232 16.36 -3.81 -11.26
N ILE A 233 16.49 -3.86 -9.92
CA ILE A 233 15.89 -2.83 -9.06
C ILE A 233 16.48 -1.45 -9.40
N GLY A 234 15.61 -0.55 -9.88
CA GLY A 234 16.01 0.79 -10.31
C GLY A 234 16.79 0.84 -11.63
N GLY A 235 16.80 -0.25 -12.40
CA GLY A 235 17.53 -0.32 -13.67
C GLY A 235 17.00 0.61 -14.77
N ALA A 236 15.85 1.25 -14.56
CA ALA A 236 15.30 2.27 -15.46
C ALA A 236 15.72 3.71 -15.07
N LYS A 237 16.54 3.91 -14.03
CA LYS A 237 17.00 5.23 -13.55
C LYS A 237 18.25 5.70 -14.29
#